data_1b3741e5c0d2f49801dae2262083d9f6
#
_entry.id   1b3741e5c0d2f49801dae2262083d9f6
#
_cell.length_a   1.000
_cell.length_b   1.000
_cell.length_c   1.000
_cell.angle_alpha   90.00
_cell.angle_beta   90.00
_cell.angle_gamma   90.00
#
_symmetry.space_group_name_H-M   'P 1'
#
loop_
_entity.id
_entity.type
_entity.pdbx_description
1 polymer ?
#
loop_
_entity_poly.entity_id
_entity_poly.type
_entity_poly.pdbx_seq_one_letter_code
_entity_poly.pdbx_strand_id
1 'polypeptide(L)'
;MKINKFLTVVDYGSKKIRLSIFDKNHKKIYSTYENQISDQNAETKSYKINEIIRKAEKNISDHIEEMVVLYDDPKVTAIDLSIKKEFDQKIIVDENILLLVTEAKKLLQNYHDNLKIMHTIINKFLIDDKEYYQNLDKKLLGKKVIIDFKFVCIPNNKYSFIEDLFKKNSVQILNLFCTSITKAITYQKYFKNKKSIAFLDIGWERSTLTYFANNQIQYLKNIKIGGNHITKDINKIFNIEIDQSEKIKQAFQSSEEEFSYDKIDEQKNLLIKNIIGQDIDIDNLKMVILARVQEIIDLSLIENKLIDKFKESNETLLVLTGDGSKIFNKNSFHLKDSFNFAEINFYDESDEEICDAGE
;
A
#
# COMPACT_ATOMS: atom_id res chain seq x y z
N MET A 1 32.71 5.72 6.19
CA MET A 1 31.44 5.23 5.72
C MET A 1 31.71 4.10 4.72
N LYS A 2 31.28 2.87 5.04
CA LYS A 2 31.25 1.82 4.00
C LYS A 2 30.25 2.27 2.94
N ILE A 3 30.70 2.38 1.71
CA ILE A 3 29.80 2.70 0.60
C ILE A 3 29.05 1.40 0.32
N ASN A 4 27.78 1.33 0.67
CA ASN A 4 26.96 0.18 0.33
C ASN A 4 26.98 -0.05 -1.16
N LYS A 5 27.31 -1.28 -1.57
CA LYS A 5 27.39 -1.65 -2.97
C LYS A 5 26.01 -1.77 -3.61
N PHE A 6 24.96 -1.96 -2.81
CA PHE A 6 23.58 -2.19 -3.24
C PHE A 6 22.57 -1.67 -2.19
N LEU A 7 21.35 -1.43 -2.65
CA LEU A 7 20.20 -1.15 -1.84
C LEU A 7 19.33 -2.42 -1.73
N THR A 8 19.00 -2.82 -0.52
CA THR A 8 18.07 -3.93 -0.28
C THR A 8 16.73 -3.39 0.19
N VAL A 9 15.67 -3.80 -0.47
CA VAL A 9 14.28 -3.47 -0.13
C VAL A 9 13.53 -4.75 0.21
N VAL A 10 12.81 -4.74 1.32
CA VAL A 10 11.92 -5.84 1.70
C VAL A 10 10.50 -5.34 1.91
N ASP A 11 9.51 -5.97 1.25
CA ASP A 11 8.10 -5.82 1.56
C ASP A 11 7.68 -6.92 2.54
N TYR A 12 7.38 -6.50 3.77
CA TYR A 12 6.93 -7.39 4.83
C TYR A 12 5.39 -7.46 4.87
N GLY A 13 4.81 -8.15 3.89
CA GLY A 13 3.37 -8.34 3.77
C GLY A 13 2.82 -9.46 4.66
N SER A 14 1.51 -9.50 4.88
CA SER A 14 0.87 -10.52 5.77
C SER A 14 0.86 -11.92 5.17
N LYS A 15 0.84 -12.07 3.84
CA LYS A 15 0.81 -13.36 3.13
C LYS A 15 2.14 -13.72 2.51
N LYS A 16 2.93 -12.72 2.12
CA LYS A 16 4.22 -12.88 1.46
C LYS A 16 5.23 -11.90 2.04
N ILE A 17 6.48 -12.34 2.14
CA ILE A 17 7.64 -11.46 2.31
C ILE A 17 8.35 -11.44 0.96
N ARG A 18 8.60 -10.25 0.42
CA ARG A 18 9.31 -10.06 -0.84
C ARG A 18 10.59 -9.30 -0.58
N LEU A 19 11.68 -9.66 -1.27
CA LEU A 19 12.96 -8.98 -1.14
C LEU A 19 13.53 -8.74 -2.53
N SER A 20 13.96 -7.51 -2.79
CA SER A 20 14.70 -7.14 -3.99
C SER A 20 15.96 -6.39 -3.64
N ILE A 21 17.00 -6.56 -4.47
CA ILE A 21 18.30 -5.92 -4.34
C ILE A 21 18.57 -5.13 -5.61
N PHE A 22 19.02 -3.89 -5.44
CA PHE A 22 19.33 -2.94 -6.50
C PHE A 22 20.80 -2.53 -6.43
N ASP A 23 21.41 -2.36 -7.59
CA ASP A 23 22.76 -1.82 -7.69
C ASP A 23 22.77 -0.29 -7.50
N LYS A 24 23.96 0.32 -7.59
CA LYS A 24 24.13 1.78 -7.46
C LYS A 24 23.48 2.60 -8.59
N ASN A 25 23.09 1.95 -9.67
CA ASN A 25 22.43 2.56 -10.82
C ASN A 25 20.91 2.30 -10.77
N HIS A 26 20.40 1.88 -9.61
CA HIS A 26 18.98 1.56 -9.40
C HIS A 26 18.47 0.40 -10.27
N LYS A 27 19.37 -0.46 -10.73
CA LYS A 27 19.00 -1.65 -11.50
C LYS A 27 18.80 -2.83 -10.56
N LYS A 28 17.64 -3.47 -10.64
CA LYS A 28 17.34 -4.70 -9.89
C LYS A 28 18.30 -5.82 -10.33
N ILE A 29 19.04 -6.37 -9.38
CA ILE A 29 20.01 -7.46 -9.60
C ILE A 29 19.54 -8.79 -9.02
N TYR A 30 18.61 -8.77 -8.06
CA TYR A 30 18.06 -9.97 -7.48
C TYR A 30 16.66 -9.70 -6.93
N SER A 31 15.77 -10.69 -7.01
CA SER A 31 14.45 -10.68 -6.39
C SER A 31 14.06 -12.08 -5.94
N THR A 32 13.33 -12.16 -4.82
CA THR A 32 12.80 -13.41 -4.27
C THR A 32 11.61 -13.14 -3.36
N TYR A 33 10.81 -14.17 -3.08
CA TYR A 33 9.75 -14.08 -2.10
C TYR A 33 9.58 -15.38 -1.31
N GLU A 34 8.95 -15.26 -0.14
CA GLU A 34 8.54 -16.36 0.73
C GLU A 34 7.10 -16.19 1.17
N ASN A 35 6.36 -17.30 1.22
CA ASN A 35 5.00 -17.26 1.77
C ASN A 35 5.03 -17.21 3.30
N GLN A 36 4.16 -16.37 3.88
CA GLN A 36 3.90 -16.33 5.32
C GLN A 36 2.50 -16.87 5.62
N ILE A 37 2.34 -17.34 6.86
CA ILE A 37 1.04 -17.63 7.46
C ILE A 37 0.80 -16.54 8.50
N SER A 38 -0.32 -15.82 8.40
CA SER A 38 -0.61 -14.63 9.21
C SER A 38 -0.56 -14.86 10.73
N ASP A 39 -1.00 -16.06 11.17
CA ASP A 39 -1.14 -16.39 12.59
C ASP A 39 0.13 -16.99 13.24
N GLN A 40 1.27 -16.92 12.55
CA GLN A 40 2.56 -17.41 13.09
C GLN A 40 3.06 -16.55 14.26
N ASN A 41 3.74 -17.22 15.22
CA ASN A 41 4.43 -16.53 16.31
C ASN A 41 5.65 -15.72 15.81
N ALA A 42 6.20 -14.87 16.68
CA ALA A 42 7.33 -14.00 16.34
C ALA A 42 8.61 -14.79 15.95
N GLU A 43 8.81 -15.99 16.49
CA GLU A 43 9.97 -16.84 16.17
C GLU A 43 9.89 -17.36 14.73
N THR A 44 8.74 -17.89 14.33
CA THR A 44 8.53 -18.36 12.96
C THR A 44 8.63 -17.23 11.95
N LYS A 45 8.11 -16.04 12.29
CA LYS A 45 8.27 -14.83 11.45
C LYS A 45 9.73 -14.43 11.29
N SER A 46 10.49 -14.42 12.39
CA SER A 46 11.93 -14.15 12.36
C SER A 46 12.69 -15.18 11.53
N TYR A 47 12.33 -16.47 11.65
CA TYR A 47 12.93 -17.54 10.85
C TYR A 47 12.70 -17.32 9.33
N LYS A 48 11.48 -16.95 8.92
CA LYS A 48 11.16 -16.65 7.51
C LYS A 48 11.96 -15.45 6.97
N ILE A 49 12.14 -14.41 7.78
CA ILE A 49 13.00 -13.29 7.41
C ILE A 49 14.45 -13.77 7.22
N ASN A 50 14.95 -14.62 8.12
CA ASN A 50 16.30 -15.19 8.01
C ASN A 50 16.48 -16.00 6.72
N GLU A 51 15.49 -16.84 6.38
CA GLU A 51 15.54 -17.65 5.14
C GLU A 51 15.67 -16.78 3.89
N ILE A 52 14.84 -15.73 3.78
CA ILE A 52 14.86 -14.86 2.60
C ILE A 52 16.16 -14.05 2.49
N ILE A 53 16.69 -13.58 3.64
CA ILE A 53 17.97 -12.88 3.71
C ILE A 53 19.11 -13.80 3.26
N ARG A 54 19.19 -15.02 3.81
CA ARG A 54 20.25 -15.99 3.43
C ARG A 54 20.21 -16.38 1.96
N LYS A 55 19.01 -16.51 1.37
CA LYS A 55 18.87 -16.75 -0.07
C LYS A 55 19.43 -15.58 -0.89
N ALA A 56 19.14 -14.37 -0.47
CA ALA A 56 19.62 -13.17 -1.11
C ALA A 56 21.14 -13.02 -0.99
N GLU A 57 21.70 -13.14 0.22
CA GLU A 57 23.14 -13.09 0.50
C GLU A 57 23.94 -14.13 -0.31
N LYS A 58 23.41 -15.35 -0.39
CA LYS A 58 24.03 -16.41 -1.21
C LYS A 58 24.09 -16.04 -2.69
N ASN A 59 23.06 -15.35 -3.19
CA ASN A 59 23.00 -14.95 -4.59
C ASN A 59 23.99 -13.83 -4.93
N ILE A 60 24.06 -12.79 -4.05
CA ILE A 60 24.96 -11.64 -4.26
C ILE A 60 26.38 -11.90 -3.77
N SER A 61 26.64 -13.01 -3.08
CA SER A 61 27.92 -13.36 -2.42
C SER A 61 28.44 -12.25 -1.50
N ASP A 62 27.53 -11.57 -0.79
CA ASP A 62 27.85 -10.51 0.17
C ASP A 62 26.78 -10.48 1.29
N HIS A 63 27.09 -9.81 2.42
CA HIS A 63 26.19 -9.70 3.56
C HIS A 63 25.28 -8.48 3.45
N ILE A 64 24.04 -8.64 3.91
CA ILE A 64 23.03 -7.58 4.00
C ILE A 64 23.00 -7.07 5.44
N GLU A 65 23.64 -5.92 5.70
CA GLU A 65 23.73 -5.30 7.03
C GLU A 65 22.53 -4.36 7.30
N GLU A 66 21.95 -3.79 6.24
CA GLU A 66 20.85 -2.82 6.33
C GLU A 66 19.89 -2.92 5.16
N MET A 67 18.64 -2.53 5.39
CA MET A 67 17.60 -2.55 4.35
C MET A 67 16.50 -1.51 4.59
N VAL A 68 15.81 -1.18 3.51
CA VAL A 68 14.53 -0.46 3.53
C VAL A 68 13.41 -1.48 3.71
N VAL A 69 12.51 -1.21 4.65
CA VAL A 69 11.37 -2.09 4.94
C VAL A 69 10.08 -1.40 4.54
N LEU A 70 9.29 -2.07 3.70
CA LEU A 70 7.92 -1.72 3.39
C LEU A 70 7.00 -2.53 4.31
N TYR A 71 6.16 -1.85 5.05
CA TYR A 71 5.26 -2.49 6.00
C TYR A 71 3.97 -1.70 6.14
N ASP A 72 2.90 -2.41 6.18
CA ASP A 72 1.61 -1.82 6.44
C ASP A 72 0.98 -2.37 7.73
N ASP A 73 0.30 -1.51 8.48
CA ASP A 73 -0.48 -1.86 9.67
C ASP A 73 -1.83 -1.12 9.65
N PRO A 74 -2.92 -1.77 10.08
CA PRO A 74 -4.23 -1.11 10.15
C PRO A 74 -4.27 0.12 11.05
N LYS A 75 -3.27 0.31 11.92
CA LYS A 75 -3.13 1.46 12.83
C LYS A 75 -2.30 2.61 12.25
N VAL A 76 -1.83 2.48 11.01
CA VAL A 76 -1.18 3.59 10.30
C VAL A 76 -2.19 4.73 10.16
N THR A 77 -1.78 5.92 10.51
CA THR A 77 -2.60 7.13 10.47
C THR A 77 -1.89 8.26 9.74
N ALA A 78 -2.67 9.16 9.14
CA ALA A 78 -2.15 10.39 8.53
C ALA A 78 -2.48 11.58 9.42
N ILE A 79 -1.50 12.48 9.60
CA ILE A 79 -1.63 13.71 10.38
C ILE A 79 -1.20 14.87 9.49
N ASP A 80 -2.09 15.83 9.34
CA ASP A 80 -1.82 17.06 8.60
C ASP A 80 -1.27 18.12 9.56
N LEU A 81 -0.20 18.80 9.15
CA LEU A 81 0.43 19.86 9.92
C LEU A 81 0.93 20.97 8.98
N SER A 82 0.59 22.21 9.30
CA SER A 82 1.10 23.38 8.57
C SER A 82 2.04 24.16 9.48
N ILE A 83 3.21 24.52 8.95
CA ILE A 83 4.16 25.41 9.64
C ILE A 83 4.33 26.67 8.84
N LYS A 84 4.22 27.81 9.53
CA LYS A 84 4.50 29.14 9.01
C LYS A 84 5.79 29.68 9.64
N LYS A 85 6.68 30.23 8.81
CA LYS A 85 7.88 30.95 9.26
C LYS A 85 8.15 32.16 8.38
N GLU A 86 8.65 33.22 9.00
CA GLU A 86 9.16 34.42 8.31
C GLU A 86 10.68 34.40 8.41
N PHE A 87 11.34 34.72 7.30
CA PHE A 87 12.79 34.80 7.19
C PHE A 87 13.22 36.24 6.87
N ASP A 88 14.30 36.69 7.51
CA ASP A 88 14.87 38.01 7.22
C ASP A 88 15.52 38.06 5.83
N GLN A 89 15.86 36.92 5.29
CA GLN A 89 16.43 36.75 3.96
C GLN A 89 15.34 36.82 2.88
N LYS A 90 15.65 37.47 1.74
CA LYS A 90 14.73 37.53 0.61
C LYS A 90 14.76 36.29 -0.29
N ILE A 91 15.70 35.39 -0.06
CA ILE A 91 15.89 34.17 -0.86
C ILE A 91 15.65 32.98 0.05
N ILE A 92 14.70 32.13 -0.32
CA ILE A 92 14.44 30.86 0.33
C ILE A 92 15.35 29.80 -0.31
N VAL A 93 16.13 29.14 0.52
CA VAL A 93 17.07 28.06 0.13
C VAL A 93 16.68 26.74 0.79
N ASP A 94 17.26 25.65 0.30
CA ASP A 94 16.97 24.30 0.78
C ASP A 94 17.18 24.14 2.29
N GLU A 95 18.18 24.82 2.87
CA GLU A 95 18.41 24.79 4.32
C GLU A 95 17.20 25.36 5.10
N ASN A 96 16.52 26.39 4.58
CA ASN A 96 15.32 26.94 5.20
C ASN A 96 14.17 25.92 5.19
N ILE A 97 14.03 25.17 4.09
CA ILE A 97 13.02 24.10 3.99
C ILE A 97 13.35 22.95 4.94
N LEU A 98 14.61 22.51 4.98
CA LEU A 98 15.06 21.45 5.88
C LEU A 98 14.84 21.83 7.36
N LEU A 99 15.07 23.08 7.72
CA LEU A 99 14.78 23.61 9.05
C LEU A 99 13.29 23.44 9.39
N LEU A 100 12.39 23.84 8.48
CA LEU A 100 10.93 23.72 8.67
C LEU A 100 10.49 22.24 8.76
N VAL A 101 11.07 21.37 7.94
CA VAL A 101 10.83 19.91 8.05
C VAL A 101 11.23 19.39 9.42
N THR A 102 12.37 19.82 9.94
CA THR A 102 12.87 19.41 11.25
C THR A 102 11.99 19.94 12.38
N GLU A 103 11.56 21.20 12.31
CA GLU A 103 10.61 21.80 13.26
C GLU A 103 9.27 21.07 13.24
N ALA A 104 8.75 20.74 12.04
CA ALA A 104 7.50 19.98 11.87
C ALA A 104 7.57 18.60 12.53
N LYS A 105 8.65 17.86 12.31
CA LYS A 105 8.87 16.54 12.94
C LYS A 105 8.93 16.65 14.46
N LYS A 106 9.62 17.66 15.00
CA LYS A 106 9.69 17.92 16.45
C LYS A 106 8.32 18.22 17.02
N LEU A 107 7.54 19.10 16.39
CA LEU A 107 6.19 19.42 16.82
C LEU A 107 5.31 18.17 16.86
N LEU A 108 5.32 17.39 15.77
CA LEU A 108 4.56 16.16 15.72
C LEU A 108 4.94 15.20 16.87
N GLN A 109 6.22 14.99 17.11
CA GLN A 109 6.71 14.09 18.17
C GLN A 109 6.36 14.58 19.57
N ASN A 110 6.31 15.89 19.80
CA ASN A 110 5.92 16.47 21.09
C ASN A 110 4.43 16.26 21.41
N TYR A 111 3.56 16.29 20.41
CA TYR A 111 2.12 16.10 20.58
C TYR A 111 1.66 14.65 20.43
N HIS A 112 2.47 13.81 19.78
CA HIS A 112 2.17 12.42 19.44
C HIS A 112 3.40 11.53 19.75
N ASP A 113 3.82 11.50 21.01
CA ASP A 113 4.98 10.76 21.48
C ASP A 113 4.87 9.24 21.31
N ASN A 114 3.65 8.74 21.21
CA ASN A 114 3.33 7.33 20.99
C ASN A 114 3.38 6.90 19.51
N LEU A 115 3.69 7.83 18.59
CA LEU A 115 3.76 7.57 17.16
C LEU A 115 5.18 7.73 16.60
N LYS A 116 5.52 6.90 15.61
CA LYS A 116 6.73 6.99 14.80
C LYS A 116 6.39 7.41 13.38
N ILE A 117 7.15 8.35 12.83
CA ILE A 117 6.96 8.84 11.46
C ILE A 117 7.51 7.80 10.48
N MET A 118 6.68 7.36 9.54
CA MET A 118 7.06 6.53 8.39
C MET A 118 7.32 7.38 7.15
N HIS A 119 6.42 8.35 6.86
CA HIS A 119 6.60 9.27 5.73
C HIS A 119 6.42 10.72 6.17
N THR A 120 7.22 11.58 5.57
CA THR A 120 7.08 13.04 5.65
C THR A 120 6.83 13.54 4.23
N ILE A 121 5.58 13.89 3.94
CA ILE A 121 5.14 14.31 2.61
C ILE A 121 4.86 15.80 2.66
N ILE A 122 5.49 16.56 1.77
CA ILE A 122 5.19 17.96 1.58
C ILE A 122 4.12 18.05 0.50
N ASN A 123 2.92 18.47 0.88
CA ASN A 123 1.81 18.62 -0.05
C ASN A 123 1.93 19.90 -0.85
N LYS A 124 2.23 21.02 -0.21
CA LYS A 124 2.43 22.30 -0.88
C LYS A 124 3.31 23.26 -0.09
N PHE A 125 3.83 24.22 -0.80
CA PHE A 125 4.51 25.41 -0.27
C PHE A 125 3.68 26.65 -0.60
N LEU A 126 3.57 27.59 0.33
CA LEU A 126 3.14 28.95 0.05
C LEU A 126 4.30 29.89 0.38
N ILE A 127 4.73 30.66 -0.60
CA ILE A 127 5.78 31.66 -0.43
C ILE A 127 5.18 33.03 -0.79
N ASP A 128 5.08 33.91 0.20
CA ASP A 128 4.41 35.20 0.09
C ASP A 128 3.03 35.07 -0.57
N ASP A 129 2.23 34.08 -0.08
CA ASP A 129 0.88 33.76 -0.53
C ASP A 129 0.75 33.20 -1.96
N LYS A 130 1.87 32.86 -2.63
CA LYS A 130 1.88 32.07 -3.89
C LYS A 130 2.05 30.60 -3.62
N GLU A 131 1.21 29.77 -4.25
CA GLU A 131 1.23 28.33 -4.08
C GLU A 131 2.22 27.64 -5.03
N TYR A 132 2.97 26.64 -4.51
CA TYR A 132 3.89 25.79 -5.25
C TYR A 132 3.66 24.33 -4.81
N TYR A 133 3.61 23.40 -5.79
CA TYR A 133 3.18 22.02 -5.57
C TYR A 133 4.25 20.96 -5.83
N GLN A 134 5.45 21.35 -6.24
CA GLN A 134 6.55 20.44 -6.55
C GLN A 134 7.84 20.94 -5.93
N ASN A 135 8.89 20.11 -5.97
CA ASN A 135 10.22 20.47 -5.49
C ASN A 135 10.63 21.86 -5.96
N LEU A 136 11.13 22.63 -5.02
CA LEU A 136 11.63 23.98 -5.29
C LEU A 136 13.00 23.85 -5.95
N ASP A 137 13.05 23.53 -7.25
CA ASP A 137 14.30 23.40 -8.01
C ASP A 137 15.05 24.72 -8.20
N LYS A 138 14.50 25.82 -7.68
CA LYS A 138 15.06 27.16 -7.85
C LYS A 138 15.00 27.94 -6.54
N LYS A 139 16.03 28.75 -6.33
CA LYS A 139 16.02 29.79 -5.29
C LYS A 139 14.78 30.66 -5.49
N LEU A 140 13.82 30.60 -4.59
CA LEU A 140 12.62 31.41 -4.64
C LEU A 140 12.83 32.70 -3.83
N LEU A 141 12.35 33.81 -4.37
CA LEU A 141 12.30 35.08 -3.66
C LEU A 141 11.05 35.09 -2.79
N GLY A 142 11.23 35.39 -1.50
CA GLY A 142 10.13 35.51 -0.55
C GLY A 142 10.62 35.62 0.87
N LYS A 143 9.75 36.08 1.76
CA LYS A 143 10.03 36.18 3.20
C LYS A 143 9.20 35.25 4.04
N LYS A 144 7.95 35.07 3.66
CA LYS A 144 6.99 34.25 4.41
C LYS A 144 6.87 32.88 3.74
N VAL A 145 7.15 31.80 4.46
CA VAL A 145 7.00 30.43 3.98
C VAL A 145 5.98 29.70 4.85
N ILE A 146 5.01 29.07 4.21
CA ILE A 146 4.12 28.08 4.85
C ILE A 146 4.33 26.76 4.12
N ILE A 147 4.52 25.70 4.88
CA ILE A 147 4.61 24.35 4.34
C ILE A 147 3.50 23.50 4.93
N ASP A 148 2.70 22.89 4.07
CA ASP A 148 1.68 21.93 4.46
C ASP A 148 2.26 20.51 4.34
N PHE A 149 2.38 19.86 5.48
CA PHE A 149 2.87 18.50 5.62
C PHE A 149 1.73 17.51 5.80
N LYS A 150 1.92 16.32 5.26
CA LYS A 150 1.18 15.12 5.64
C LYS A 150 2.18 14.11 6.19
N PHE A 151 2.08 13.83 7.48
CA PHE A 151 2.87 12.79 8.15
C PHE A 151 2.09 11.48 8.16
N VAL A 152 2.73 10.41 7.73
CA VAL A 152 2.21 9.06 7.90
C VAL A 152 2.92 8.42 9.06
N CYS A 153 2.16 7.98 10.05
CA CYS A 153 2.68 7.54 11.32
C CYS A 153 2.16 6.15 11.70
N ILE A 154 2.97 5.43 12.46
CA ILE A 154 2.64 4.13 13.03
C ILE A 154 2.84 4.16 14.55
N PRO A 155 2.04 3.42 15.37
CA PRO A 155 2.30 3.31 16.79
C PRO A 155 3.69 2.76 17.11
N ASN A 156 4.37 3.35 18.13
CA ASN A 156 5.73 2.96 18.52
C ASN A 156 5.88 1.47 18.77
N ASN A 157 4.91 0.83 19.43
CA ASN A 157 4.96 -0.61 19.70
C ASN A 157 4.95 -1.47 18.42
N LYS A 158 4.32 -0.99 17.36
CA LYS A 158 4.31 -1.67 16.05
C LYS A 158 5.63 -1.47 15.33
N TYR A 159 6.17 -0.24 15.38
CA TYR A 159 7.48 0.06 14.84
C TYR A 159 8.56 -0.80 15.52
N SER A 160 8.61 -0.80 16.86
CA SER A 160 9.58 -1.59 17.62
C SER A 160 9.45 -3.10 17.36
N PHE A 161 8.23 -3.60 17.20
CA PHE A 161 8.02 -5.01 16.84
C PHE A 161 8.70 -5.36 15.51
N ILE A 162 8.55 -4.53 14.49
CA ILE A 162 9.21 -4.75 13.19
C ILE A 162 10.72 -4.60 13.33
N GLU A 163 11.19 -3.54 14.00
CA GLU A 163 12.62 -3.32 14.23
C GLU A 163 13.28 -4.53 14.93
N ASP A 164 12.66 -5.07 15.96
CA ASP A 164 13.14 -6.24 16.70
C ASP A 164 13.21 -7.51 15.82
N LEU A 165 12.23 -7.71 14.92
CA LEU A 165 12.24 -8.84 14.00
C LEU A 165 13.48 -8.82 13.09
N PHE A 166 13.82 -7.66 12.52
CA PHE A 166 14.98 -7.51 11.64
C PHE A 166 16.29 -7.52 12.43
N LYS A 167 16.35 -6.86 13.58
CA LYS A 167 17.51 -6.85 14.48
C LYS A 167 17.91 -8.24 14.95
N LYS A 168 16.95 -9.14 15.22
CA LYS A 168 17.22 -10.55 15.54
C LYS A 168 17.94 -11.29 14.41
N ASN A 169 17.83 -10.81 13.18
CA ASN A 169 18.51 -11.32 12.00
C ASN A 169 19.76 -10.51 11.63
N SER A 170 20.29 -9.71 12.57
CA SER A 170 21.49 -8.86 12.40
C SER A 170 21.36 -7.82 11.30
N VAL A 171 20.14 -7.40 10.95
CA VAL A 171 19.88 -6.39 9.94
C VAL A 171 19.31 -5.14 10.57
N GLN A 172 19.85 -3.98 10.20
CA GLN A 172 19.38 -2.66 10.59
C GLN A 172 18.34 -2.15 9.58
N ILE A 173 17.22 -1.61 10.07
CA ILE A 173 16.26 -0.92 9.23
C ILE A 173 16.76 0.51 8.97
N LEU A 174 17.04 0.84 7.70
CA LEU A 174 17.37 2.21 7.27
C LEU A 174 16.14 3.10 7.33
N ASN A 175 15.07 2.64 6.70
CA ASN A 175 13.77 3.32 6.68
C ASN A 175 12.64 2.30 6.74
N LEU A 176 11.57 2.66 7.44
CA LEU A 176 10.32 1.93 7.44
C LEU A 176 9.25 2.76 6.73
N PHE A 177 8.76 2.29 5.60
CA PHE A 177 7.72 2.95 4.82
C PHE A 177 6.42 2.16 4.81
N CYS A 178 5.30 2.86 4.64
CA CYS A 178 3.99 2.25 4.43
C CYS A 178 3.89 1.75 2.98
N THR A 179 3.76 0.44 2.76
CA THR A 179 3.73 -0.20 1.44
C THR A 179 2.70 0.44 0.51
N SER A 180 1.45 0.53 0.95
CA SER A 180 0.34 1.02 0.12
C SER A 180 0.54 2.48 -0.32
N ILE A 181 1.12 3.33 0.54
CA ILE A 181 1.39 4.73 0.20
C ILE A 181 2.56 4.82 -0.75
N THR A 182 3.63 4.08 -0.49
CA THR A 182 4.82 4.04 -1.36
C THR A 182 4.43 3.62 -2.77
N LYS A 183 3.64 2.54 -2.90
CA LYS A 183 3.06 2.10 -4.16
C LYS A 183 2.22 3.19 -4.84
N ALA A 184 1.30 3.81 -4.10
CA ALA A 184 0.43 4.84 -4.65
C ALA A 184 1.21 6.06 -5.17
N ILE A 185 2.26 6.50 -4.46
CA ILE A 185 3.15 7.58 -4.89
C ILE A 185 3.92 7.19 -6.16
N THR A 186 4.41 5.96 -6.22
CA THR A 186 5.17 5.45 -7.37
C THR A 186 4.28 5.30 -8.59
N TYR A 187 3.12 4.68 -8.44
CA TYR A 187 2.20 4.41 -9.54
C TYR A 187 1.48 5.65 -10.05
N GLN A 188 1.30 6.67 -9.21
CA GLN A 188 0.78 7.96 -9.66
C GLN A 188 1.54 8.52 -10.88
N LYS A 189 2.84 8.24 -10.98
CA LYS A 189 3.68 8.67 -12.11
C LYS A 189 3.19 8.15 -13.47
N TYR A 190 2.49 7.01 -13.48
CA TYR A 190 1.93 6.42 -14.71
C TYR A 190 0.64 7.11 -15.17
N PHE A 191 -0.02 7.87 -14.27
CA PHE A 191 -1.30 8.54 -14.52
C PHE A 191 -1.20 10.06 -14.48
N LYS A 192 -0.07 10.63 -14.94
CA LYS A 192 0.25 12.07 -14.83
C LYS A 192 -0.82 13.01 -15.42
N ASN A 193 -1.62 12.53 -16.36
CA ASN A 193 -2.68 13.33 -17.02
C ASN A 193 -3.99 13.38 -16.22
N LYS A 194 -4.09 12.65 -15.12
CA LYS A 194 -5.29 12.61 -14.29
C LYS A 194 -5.12 13.56 -13.10
N LYS A 195 -6.06 14.47 -12.94
CA LYS A 195 -6.06 15.45 -11.83
C LYS A 195 -6.44 14.81 -10.50
N SER A 196 -7.22 13.73 -10.54
CA SER A 196 -7.80 13.08 -9.38
C SER A 196 -7.67 11.56 -9.53
N ILE A 197 -7.02 10.90 -8.56
CA ILE A 197 -6.75 9.47 -8.58
C ILE A 197 -6.99 8.89 -7.18
N ALA A 198 -7.77 7.82 -7.14
CA ALA A 198 -7.97 7.01 -5.94
C ALA A 198 -7.27 5.66 -6.12
N PHE A 199 -6.26 5.37 -5.32
CA PHE A 199 -5.65 4.04 -5.24
C PHE A 199 -6.29 3.25 -4.11
N LEU A 200 -6.90 2.12 -4.43
CA LEU A 200 -7.41 1.16 -3.46
C LEU A 200 -6.55 -0.10 -3.50
N ASP A 201 -5.64 -0.20 -2.56
CA ASP A 201 -4.78 -1.35 -2.37
C ASP A 201 -5.47 -2.37 -1.48
N ILE A 202 -5.83 -3.52 -2.03
CA ILE A 202 -6.51 -4.60 -1.33
C ILE A 202 -5.49 -5.71 -1.05
N GLY A 203 -4.94 -5.69 0.15
CA GLY A 203 -4.00 -6.69 0.61
C GLY A 203 -4.69 -7.94 1.17
N TRP A 204 -3.93 -8.80 1.85
CA TRP A 204 -4.42 -10.02 2.46
C TRP A 204 -5.34 -9.76 3.65
N GLU A 205 -4.91 -8.94 4.64
CA GLU A 205 -5.68 -8.71 5.87
C GLU A 205 -6.30 -7.32 5.97
N ARG A 206 -6.00 -6.44 5.02
CA ARG A 206 -6.45 -5.06 5.05
C ARG A 206 -6.53 -4.46 3.66
N SER A 207 -7.23 -3.34 3.58
CA SER A 207 -7.27 -2.50 2.39
C SER A 207 -6.91 -1.06 2.75
N THR A 208 -6.26 -0.34 1.84
CA THR A 208 -5.85 1.04 2.04
C THR A 208 -6.31 1.88 0.85
N LEU A 209 -7.08 2.92 1.14
CA LEU A 209 -7.44 3.95 0.17
C LEU A 209 -6.49 5.13 0.30
N THR A 210 -5.80 5.48 -0.80
CA THR A 210 -5.00 6.72 -0.93
C THR A 210 -5.56 7.55 -2.06
N TYR A 211 -6.03 8.76 -1.74
CA TYR A 211 -6.61 9.67 -2.72
C TYR A 211 -5.71 10.87 -2.99
N PHE A 212 -5.46 11.09 -4.26
CA PHE A 212 -4.71 12.23 -4.77
C PHE A 212 -5.64 13.19 -5.51
N ALA A 213 -5.47 14.49 -5.24
CA ALA A 213 -5.98 15.56 -6.09
C ALA A 213 -4.84 16.54 -6.36
N ASN A 214 -4.64 16.92 -7.63
CA ASN A 214 -3.56 17.80 -8.07
C ASN A 214 -2.17 17.35 -7.56
N ASN A 215 -1.89 16.04 -7.65
CA ASN A 215 -0.65 15.41 -7.19
C ASN A 215 -0.39 15.49 -5.67
N GLN A 216 -1.38 15.83 -4.87
CA GLN A 216 -1.29 15.89 -3.40
C GLN A 216 -2.09 14.76 -2.78
N ILE A 217 -1.58 14.15 -1.71
CA ILE A 217 -2.34 13.18 -0.93
C ILE A 217 -3.36 13.94 -0.09
N GLN A 218 -4.62 13.92 -0.52
CA GLN A 218 -5.71 14.55 0.21
C GLN A 218 -6.23 13.66 1.33
N TYR A 219 -6.25 12.34 1.09
CA TYR A 219 -6.86 11.43 2.03
C TYR A 219 -6.16 10.07 2.06
N LEU A 220 -6.13 9.49 3.26
CA LEU A 220 -5.64 8.15 3.53
C LEU A 220 -6.59 7.45 4.50
N LYS A 221 -7.03 6.25 4.16
CA LYS A 221 -7.84 5.41 5.06
C LYS A 221 -7.39 3.96 5.00
N ASN A 222 -7.12 3.39 6.18
CA ASN A 222 -6.85 1.98 6.35
C ASN A 222 -8.08 1.25 6.90
N ILE A 223 -8.38 0.09 6.33
CA ILE A 223 -9.50 -0.76 6.71
C ILE A 223 -8.95 -2.13 7.05
N LYS A 224 -9.43 -2.72 8.15
CA LYS A 224 -9.00 -4.05 8.62
C LYS A 224 -9.72 -5.19 7.90
N ILE A 225 -9.97 -5.03 6.60
CA ILE A 225 -10.61 -6.03 5.76
C ILE A 225 -9.79 -6.15 4.48
N GLY A 226 -9.49 -7.38 4.06
CA GLY A 226 -8.76 -7.69 2.84
C GLY A 226 -9.16 -9.06 2.30
N GLY A 227 -8.43 -9.58 1.34
CA GLY A 227 -8.73 -10.83 0.64
C GLY A 227 -8.87 -12.07 1.55
N ASN A 228 -8.21 -12.09 2.71
CA ASN A 228 -8.35 -13.18 3.70
C ASN A 228 -9.76 -13.26 4.31
N HIS A 229 -10.46 -12.13 4.40
CA HIS A 229 -11.82 -12.13 4.95
C HIS A 229 -12.79 -12.84 4.00
N ILE A 230 -12.60 -12.71 2.68
CA ILE A 230 -13.35 -13.49 1.68
C ILE A 230 -13.09 -14.98 1.87
N THR A 231 -11.82 -15.38 2.06
CA THR A 231 -11.44 -16.78 2.29
C THR A 231 -12.08 -17.34 3.57
N LYS A 232 -12.09 -16.54 4.65
CA LYS A 232 -12.72 -16.91 5.92
C LYS A 232 -14.25 -17.03 5.82
N ASP A 233 -14.89 -16.18 5.03
CA ASP A 233 -16.34 -16.28 4.81
C ASP A 233 -16.69 -17.56 4.05
N ILE A 234 -15.95 -17.89 3.01
CA ILE A 234 -16.11 -19.16 2.26
C ILE A 234 -15.94 -20.35 3.21
N ASN A 235 -14.83 -20.36 3.99
CA ASN A 235 -14.58 -21.39 4.98
C ASN A 235 -15.74 -21.59 5.96
N LYS A 236 -16.25 -20.49 6.53
CA LYS A 236 -17.27 -20.52 7.56
C LYS A 236 -18.65 -20.92 7.02
N ILE A 237 -19.04 -20.40 5.85
CA ILE A 237 -20.37 -20.61 5.28
C ILE A 237 -20.51 -22.00 4.69
N PHE A 238 -19.46 -22.49 4.01
CA PHE A 238 -19.50 -23.80 3.37
C PHE A 238 -18.87 -24.92 4.21
N ASN A 239 -18.34 -24.58 5.39
CA ASN A 239 -17.70 -25.52 6.34
C ASN A 239 -16.62 -26.38 5.67
N ILE A 240 -15.74 -25.74 4.88
CA ILE A 240 -14.61 -26.36 4.18
C ILE A 240 -13.29 -25.82 4.72
N GLU A 241 -12.20 -26.55 4.50
CA GLU A 241 -10.87 -26.14 4.97
C GLU A 241 -10.43 -24.79 4.40
N ILE A 242 -9.67 -24.03 5.19
CA ILE A 242 -9.21 -22.67 4.83
C ILE A 242 -8.38 -22.66 3.54
N ASP A 243 -7.54 -23.68 3.32
CA ASP A 243 -6.72 -23.82 2.12
C ASP A 243 -7.56 -24.12 0.88
N GLN A 244 -8.62 -24.90 1.04
CA GLN A 244 -9.59 -25.16 -0.02
C GLN A 244 -10.38 -23.88 -0.35
N SER A 245 -10.80 -23.13 0.67
CA SER A 245 -11.48 -21.84 0.51
C SER A 245 -10.64 -20.82 -0.25
N GLU A 246 -9.32 -20.78 0.03
CA GLU A 246 -8.40 -19.91 -0.71
C GLU A 246 -8.24 -20.33 -2.17
N LYS A 247 -8.13 -21.64 -2.44
CA LYS A 247 -8.07 -22.15 -3.81
C LYS A 247 -9.34 -21.84 -4.60
N ILE A 248 -10.52 -21.94 -3.96
CA ILE A 248 -11.80 -21.57 -4.57
C ILE A 248 -11.81 -20.07 -4.93
N LYS A 249 -11.45 -19.23 -3.96
CA LYS A 249 -11.35 -17.79 -4.21
C LYS A 249 -10.42 -17.49 -5.40
N GLN A 250 -9.25 -18.15 -5.46
CA GLN A 250 -8.31 -17.97 -6.57
C GLN A 250 -8.87 -18.47 -7.90
N ALA A 251 -9.66 -19.54 -7.92
CA ALA A 251 -10.34 -20.01 -9.12
C ALA A 251 -11.35 -18.98 -9.65
N PHE A 252 -11.96 -18.19 -8.77
CA PHE A 252 -12.80 -17.05 -9.18
C PHE A 252 -11.99 -15.88 -9.74
N GLN A 253 -10.76 -15.67 -9.28
CA GLN A 253 -9.86 -14.61 -9.76
C GLN A 253 -9.33 -14.87 -11.18
N SER A 254 -9.03 -16.11 -11.51
CA SER A 254 -8.33 -16.52 -12.74
C SER A 254 -9.21 -16.56 -14.00
N SER A 255 -10.50 -16.30 -13.88
CA SER A 255 -11.40 -16.35 -15.03
C SER A 255 -11.34 -15.06 -15.83
N GLU A 256 -10.75 -15.11 -17.01
CA GLU A 256 -10.75 -13.99 -17.99
C GLU A 256 -12.13 -13.72 -18.62
N GLU A 257 -13.07 -14.65 -18.48
CA GLU A 257 -14.41 -14.53 -19.05
C GLU A 257 -15.36 -13.78 -18.12
N GLU A 258 -16.20 -12.96 -18.73
CA GLU A 258 -17.26 -12.19 -18.10
C GLU A 258 -18.02 -13.01 -17.06
N PHE A 259 -18.06 -12.52 -15.82
CA PHE A 259 -19.08 -12.90 -14.87
C PHE A 259 -20.44 -12.40 -15.39
N SER A 260 -20.92 -12.96 -16.49
CA SER A 260 -22.32 -12.78 -16.84
C SER A 260 -23.12 -13.62 -15.85
N TYR A 261 -24.11 -13.00 -15.23
CA TYR A 261 -25.02 -13.65 -14.30
C TYR A 261 -25.75 -14.87 -14.92
N ASP A 262 -25.72 -15.01 -16.25
CA ASP A 262 -26.56 -15.92 -17.00
C ASP A 262 -25.87 -17.21 -17.49
N LYS A 263 -24.55 -17.35 -17.37
CA LYS A 263 -23.86 -18.60 -17.77
C LYS A 263 -22.92 -19.06 -16.68
N ILE A 264 -23.34 -20.06 -15.94
CA ILE A 264 -22.45 -20.85 -15.06
C ILE A 264 -21.53 -21.64 -15.98
N ASP A 265 -20.25 -21.33 -15.94
CA ASP A 265 -19.25 -22.09 -16.68
C ASP A 265 -19.15 -23.49 -16.06
N GLU A 266 -19.60 -24.53 -16.78
CA GLU A 266 -19.52 -25.93 -16.37
C GLU A 266 -18.09 -26.33 -15.94
N GLN A 267 -17.07 -25.73 -16.57
CA GLN A 267 -15.68 -25.96 -16.25
C GLN A 267 -15.32 -25.44 -14.85
N LYS A 268 -15.86 -24.31 -14.41
CA LYS A 268 -15.64 -23.76 -13.05
C LYS A 268 -16.32 -24.62 -12.00
N ASN A 269 -17.53 -25.06 -12.27
CA ASN A 269 -18.25 -25.98 -11.40
C ASN A 269 -17.44 -27.28 -11.20
N LEU A 270 -16.89 -27.81 -12.29
CA LEU A 270 -16.04 -28.99 -12.25
C LEU A 270 -14.74 -28.73 -11.47
N LEU A 271 -14.12 -27.56 -11.66
CA LEU A 271 -12.90 -27.17 -10.94
C LEU A 271 -13.15 -27.05 -9.42
N ILE A 272 -14.22 -26.39 -9.03
CA ILE A 272 -14.62 -26.22 -7.64
C ILE A 272 -14.95 -27.58 -7.01
N LYS A 273 -15.72 -28.40 -7.71
CA LYS A 273 -16.02 -29.77 -7.28
C LYS A 273 -14.76 -30.61 -7.08
N ASN A 274 -13.78 -30.48 -7.96
CA ASN A 274 -12.50 -31.18 -7.83
C ASN A 274 -11.66 -30.67 -6.64
N ILE A 275 -11.75 -29.38 -6.30
CA ILE A 275 -11.05 -28.80 -5.14
C ILE A 275 -11.65 -29.31 -3.82
N ILE A 276 -12.97 -29.44 -3.74
CA ILE A 276 -13.69 -29.68 -2.48
C ILE A 276 -14.06 -31.16 -2.31
N GLY A 277 -14.25 -31.89 -3.42
CA GLY A 277 -14.75 -33.25 -3.42
C GLY A 277 -16.26 -33.38 -3.13
N GLN A 278 -16.98 -32.27 -3.08
CA GLN A 278 -18.44 -32.23 -2.86
C GLN A 278 -19.09 -31.13 -3.70
N ASP A 279 -20.40 -31.25 -3.89
CA ASP A 279 -21.17 -30.22 -4.60
C ASP A 279 -21.41 -29.02 -3.67
N ILE A 280 -21.16 -27.82 -4.19
CA ILE A 280 -21.45 -26.54 -3.55
C ILE A 280 -22.39 -25.75 -4.45
N ASP A 281 -23.32 -25.04 -3.83
CA ASP A 281 -24.18 -24.06 -4.50
C ASP A 281 -23.30 -22.86 -4.94
N ILE A 282 -23.07 -22.80 -6.25
CA ILE A 282 -22.20 -21.79 -6.86
C ILE A 282 -22.81 -20.39 -6.77
N ASP A 283 -24.14 -20.26 -6.84
CA ASP A 283 -24.80 -18.97 -6.76
C ASP A 283 -24.70 -18.41 -5.33
N ASN A 284 -24.83 -19.27 -4.33
CA ASN A 284 -24.59 -18.89 -2.95
C ASN A 284 -23.11 -18.49 -2.72
N LEU A 285 -22.16 -19.25 -3.30
CA LEU A 285 -20.73 -18.91 -3.24
C LEU A 285 -20.43 -17.54 -3.85
N LYS A 286 -21.01 -17.23 -5.01
CA LYS A 286 -20.91 -15.90 -5.64
C LYS A 286 -21.45 -14.82 -4.69
N MET A 287 -22.62 -15.02 -4.12
CA MET A 287 -23.23 -14.05 -3.19
C MET A 287 -22.34 -13.78 -1.98
N VAL A 288 -21.72 -14.80 -1.41
CA VAL A 288 -20.78 -14.66 -0.28
C VAL A 288 -19.55 -13.81 -0.67
N ILE A 289 -18.95 -14.10 -1.81
CA ILE A 289 -17.80 -13.35 -2.31
C ILE A 289 -18.19 -11.90 -2.58
N LEU A 290 -19.30 -11.67 -3.29
CA LEU A 290 -19.79 -10.35 -3.67
C LEU A 290 -20.13 -9.49 -2.44
N ALA A 291 -20.79 -10.08 -1.42
CA ALA A 291 -21.12 -9.35 -0.20
C ALA A 291 -19.87 -8.80 0.50
N ARG A 292 -18.77 -9.59 0.60
CA ARG A 292 -17.54 -9.12 1.22
C ARG A 292 -16.82 -8.10 0.36
N VAL A 293 -16.83 -8.27 -0.93
CA VAL A 293 -16.28 -7.30 -1.87
C VAL A 293 -17.02 -5.96 -1.78
N GLN A 294 -18.35 -5.99 -1.73
CA GLN A 294 -19.16 -4.79 -1.54
C GLN A 294 -18.83 -4.10 -0.22
N GLU A 295 -18.68 -4.84 0.87
CA GLU A 295 -18.28 -4.27 2.16
C GLU A 295 -16.91 -3.59 2.11
N ILE A 296 -15.92 -4.18 1.44
CA ILE A 296 -14.60 -3.54 1.26
C ILE A 296 -14.76 -2.20 0.54
N ILE A 297 -15.59 -2.14 -0.49
CA ILE A 297 -15.86 -0.93 -1.25
C ILE A 297 -16.61 0.10 -0.41
N ASP A 298 -17.66 -0.32 0.27
CA ASP A 298 -18.50 0.56 1.10
C ASP A 298 -17.64 1.20 2.20
N LEU A 299 -16.89 0.41 2.93
CA LEU A 299 -16.01 0.91 3.98
C LEU A 299 -14.87 1.78 3.43
N SER A 300 -14.35 1.48 2.22
CA SER A 300 -13.28 2.26 1.62
C SER A 300 -13.78 3.60 1.08
N LEU A 301 -14.90 3.60 0.41
CA LEU A 301 -15.37 4.71 -0.41
C LEU A 301 -16.58 5.44 0.20
N ILE A 302 -17.59 4.75 0.74
CA ILE A 302 -18.87 5.35 1.12
C ILE A 302 -18.83 6.09 2.46
N GLU A 303 -18.15 5.57 3.46
CA GLU A 303 -18.10 6.19 4.80
C GLU A 303 -17.31 7.52 4.85
N ASN A 304 -16.98 8.08 3.72
CA ASN A 304 -16.16 9.28 3.63
C ASN A 304 -16.94 10.49 3.14
N LYS A 305 -16.85 11.60 3.89
CA LYS A 305 -17.31 12.93 3.45
C LYS A 305 -16.62 13.42 2.16
N LEU A 306 -15.58 12.73 1.70
CA LEU A 306 -14.90 12.99 0.42
C LEU A 306 -15.62 12.40 -0.79
N ILE A 307 -16.58 11.48 -0.58
CA ILE A 307 -17.37 10.91 -1.66
C ILE A 307 -18.15 11.98 -2.42
N ASP A 308 -18.61 13.01 -1.74
CA ASP A 308 -19.27 14.13 -2.42
C ASP A 308 -18.31 14.79 -3.42
N LYS A 309 -17.01 14.91 -3.07
CA LYS A 309 -15.99 15.40 -4.00
C LYS A 309 -15.69 14.40 -5.15
N PHE A 310 -15.78 13.07 -4.90
CA PHE A 310 -15.67 12.06 -5.98
C PHE A 310 -16.88 12.10 -6.89
N LYS A 311 -18.08 12.32 -6.34
CA LYS A 311 -19.32 12.43 -7.11
C LYS A 311 -19.40 13.70 -7.94
N GLU A 312 -18.81 14.81 -7.44
CA GLU A 312 -18.78 16.09 -8.14
C GLU A 312 -17.77 16.12 -9.29
N SER A 313 -16.70 15.35 -9.21
CA SER A 313 -15.71 15.27 -10.29
C SER A 313 -15.87 13.95 -11.06
N ASN A 314 -16.65 13.94 -12.14
CA ASN A 314 -16.65 12.86 -13.15
C ASN A 314 -15.26 12.61 -13.79
N GLU A 315 -14.17 12.98 -13.09
CA GLU A 315 -12.79 12.95 -13.58
C GLU A 315 -11.88 12.05 -12.73
N THR A 316 -12.41 11.44 -11.64
CA THR A 316 -11.56 10.61 -10.76
C THR A 316 -11.33 9.23 -11.36
N LEU A 317 -10.06 8.87 -11.50
CA LEU A 317 -9.61 7.52 -11.83
C LEU A 317 -9.54 6.69 -10.55
N LEU A 318 -10.20 5.52 -10.51
CA LEU A 318 -9.98 4.50 -9.48
C LEU A 318 -8.96 3.48 -9.99
N VAL A 319 -7.89 3.27 -9.23
CA VAL A 319 -6.87 2.24 -9.50
C VAL A 319 -6.94 1.19 -8.40
N LEU A 320 -7.23 -0.04 -8.77
CA LEU A 320 -7.27 -1.20 -7.88
C LEU A 320 -5.91 -1.92 -7.93
N THR A 321 -5.30 -2.13 -6.78
CA THR A 321 -3.99 -2.80 -6.63
C THR A 321 -4.01 -3.84 -5.52
N GLY A 322 -2.96 -4.65 -5.43
CA GLY A 322 -2.78 -5.68 -4.42
C GLY A 322 -3.43 -7.02 -4.79
N ASP A 323 -2.94 -8.11 -4.18
CA ASP A 323 -3.40 -9.48 -4.49
C ASP A 323 -4.90 -9.70 -4.24
N GLY A 324 -5.48 -8.99 -3.28
CA GLY A 324 -6.92 -9.04 -2.99
C GLY A 324 -7.79 -8.40 -4.07
N SER A 325 -7.22 -7.46 -4.86
CA SER A 325 -7.96 -6.78 -5.93
C SER A 325 -8.22 -7.69 -7.14
N LYS A 326 -7.49 -8.79 -7.28
CA LYS A 326 -7.65 -9.76 -8.37
C LYS A 326 -9.04 -10.43 -8.40
N ILE A 327 -9.78 -10.37 -7.28
CA ILE A 327 -11.17 -10.83 -7.22
C ILE A 327 -12.12 -9.93 -8.02
N PHE A 328 -11.72 -8.67 -8.24
CA PHE A 328 -12.48 -7.71 -9.03
C PHE A 328 -12.15 -7.91 -10.51
N ASN A 329 -12.90 -8.74 -11.21
CA ASN A 329 -12.75 -8.85 -12.65
C ASN A 329 -13.24 -7.57 -13.34
N LYS A 330 -12.64 -7.21 -14.47
CA LYS A 330 -12.92 -5.96 -15.23
C LYS A 330 -14.41 -5.74 -15.52
N ASN A 331 -15.21 -6.80 -15.54
CA ASN A 331 -16.62 -6.77 -15.93
C ASN A 331 -17.60 -7.04 -14.79
N SER A 332 -17.12 -7.35 -13.57
CA SER A 332 -17.99 -7.90 -12.52
C SER A 332 -18.66 -6.89 -11.61
N PHE A 333 -18.39 -5.58 -11.78
CA PHE A 333 -18.91 -4.60 -10.85
C PHE A 333 -19.46 -3.37 -11.56
N HIS A 334 -20.69 -3.06 -11.22
CA HIS A 334 -21.31 -1.74 -11.41
C HIS A 334 -20.67 -0.64 -10.53
N LEU A 335 -19.34 -0.75 -10.28
CA LEU A 335 -18.58 0.26 -9.53
C LEU A 335 -18.68 1.64 -10.19
N LYS A 336 -18.71 1.67 -11.54
CA LYS A 336 -18.93 2.91 -12.28
C LYS A 336 -20.28 3.53 -11.96
N ASP A 337 -21.33 2.70 -11.94
CA ASP A 337 -22.70 3.17 -11.74
C ASP A 337 -22.95 3.60 -10.29
N SER A 338 -22.27 2.96 -9.34
CA SER A 338 -22.43 3.26 -7.91
C SER A 338 -21.65 4.48 -7.44
N PHE A 339 -20.51 4.81 -8.08
CA PHE A 339 -19.55 5.80 -7.56
C PHE A 339 -19.12 6.90 -8.53
N ASN A 340 -19.69 6.98 -9.74
CA ASN A 340 -19.36 7.99 -10.76
C ASN A 340 -17.86 8.15 -11.04
N PHE A 341 -17.07 7.07 -10.94
CA PHE A 341 -15.69 7.12 -11.39
C PHE A 341 -15.63 7.29 -12.91
N ALA A 342 -14.77 8.18 -13.39
CA ALA A 342 -14.54 8.37 -14.81
C ALA A 342 -14.00 7.09 -15.47
N GLU A 343 -13.13 6.39 -14.74
CA GLU A 343 -12.43 5.21 -15.22
C GLU A 343 -12.02 4.33 -14.03
N ILE A 344 -12.02 3.03 -14.22
CA ILE A 344 -11.51 2.05 -13.25
C ILE A 344 -10.41 1.24 -13.93
N ASN A 345 -9.21 1.29 -13.36
CA ASN A 345 -8.05 0.55 -13.83
C ASN A 345 -7.60 -0.46 -12.80
N PHE A 346 -7.18 -1.63 -13.28
CA PHE A 346 -6.52 -2.65 -12.48
C PHE A 346 -5.03 -2.57 -12.75
N TYR A 347 -4.25 -2.43 -11.68
CA TYR A 347 -2.81 -2.51 -11.77
C TYR A 347 -2.38 -3.86 -11.19
N ASP A 348 -2.10 -4.82 -12.08
CA ASP A 348 -1.62 -6.16 -11.70
C ASP A 348 -0.12 -6.07 -11.39
N GLU A 349 0.19 -6.13 -10.12
CA GLU A 349 1.56 -6.06 -9.59
C GLU A 349 2.19 -7.45 -9.63
N SER A 350 3.36 -7.57 -10.22
CA SER A 350 4.19 -8.75 -10.00
C SER A 350 4.82 -8.73 -8.60
N ASP A 351 5.14 -9.90 -8.05
CA ASP A 351 5.84 -9.99 -6.76
C ASP A 351 7.22 -9.26 -6.78
N GLU A 352 7.76 -9.00 -7.96
CA GLU A 352 9.03 -8.31 -8.16
C GLU A 352 8.89 -6.78 -8.14
N GLU A 353 7.75 -6.23 -8.59
CA GLU A 353 7.53 -4.78 -8.72
C GLU A 353 7.21 -4.09 -7.39
N ILE A 354 6.68 -4.81 -6.40
CA ILE A 354 6.29 -4.21 -5.13
C ILE A 354 7.49 -3.59 -4.40
N CYS A 355 8.65 -4.26 -4.43
CA CYS A 355 9.87 -3.73 -3.84
C CYS A 355 10.44 -2.54 -4.62
N ASP A 356 10.15 -2.40 -5.92
CA ASP A 356 10.60 -1.27 -6.75
C ASP A 356 9.99 0.05 -6.27
N ALA A 357 8.84 -0.01 -5.63
CA ALA A 357 8.23 1.17 -5.02
C ALA A 357 9.01 1.70 -3.80
N GLY A 358 9.79 0.85 -3.13
CA GLY A 358 10.61 1.21 -1.97
C GLY A 358 12.01 1.70 -2.31
N GLU A 359 12.41 1.57 -3.55
CA GLU A 359 13.65 2.09 -4.08
C GLU A 359 13.61 3.61 -4.21
#